data_b175a0a1734f39152212398e52bfb486
#
_entry.id   b175a0a1734f39152212398e52bfb486
#
_cell.length_a   1.000
_cell.length_b   1.000
_cell.length_c   1.000
_cell.angle_alpha   90.00
_cell.angle_beta   90.00
_cell.angle_gamma   90.00
#
_symmetry.space_group_name_H-M   'P 1'
#
loop_
_entity.id
_entity.type
_entity.pdbx_description
1 polymer ?
#
loop_
_entity_poly.entity_id
_entity_poly.type
_entity_poly.pdbx_seq_one_letter_code
_entity_poly.pdbx_strand_id
1 'polypeptide(L)'
;MKNALLITLTTLSLPTIVLAQSVTENHDYTDHQSGHHVLNINSLDTTSVSPDSIRSMIDLFYVDQFRHFQDPRAPYFLFMSKDANLAMGIGGVVRMRAWADWNGSIPANGFVPYLIPVPEDPTQQHKLAATPAGTAMFFKVIGRNSRVGNYLAYIECNFDGYNNVGFKLKKAYVTVNDFTVGYSLTTFSDPAANPPTIDGAGPNGEINKSAVMVRWLHRIKRNWIVSAALEIPKSMVDADNVHTKALSDWIPDVIGFGQYEWDNGNQHVRLSGLLRMIPYRDLSINENVNKIGWGLQLSTVFKPFKRLTLYNSINVGEGIGSYTNDLQIGNYDLVADPDNPNDLYAPMSIGLTAGMKYNFTPNLYAGVAMGEMRYLPKHGVNDNEYKYGLYGAVNLFWDINPRLQVGIEYLYGRRTNFNGEHASANRCDALFQFSF
;
A
#
# COMPACT_ATOMS: atom_id res chain seq x y z
N MET A 1 19.83 -0.71 -50.80
CA MET A 1 20.12 -2.13 -50.49
C MET A 1 19.46 -2.43 -49.16
N LYS A 2 18.37 -3.22 -49.22
CA LYS A 2 17.55 -3.62 -48.06
C LYS A 2 18.21 -4.85 -47.44
N ASN A 3 18.59 -4.81 -46.17
CA ASN A 3 18.91 -6.01 -45.41
C ASN A 3 17.79 -6.24 -44.39
N ALA A 4 16.95 -7.23 -44.69
CA ALA A 4 15.97 -7.79 -43.80
C ALA A 4 16.70 -8.74 -42.82
N LEU A 5 16.56 -8.49 -41.52
CA LEU A 5 17.04 -9.37 -40.47
C LEU A 5 15.95 -10.42 -40.21
N LEU A 6 16.21 -11.63 -40.63
CA LEU A 6 15.36 -12.79 -40.38
C LEU A 6 15.65 -13.33 -38.98
N ILE A 7 14.73 -13.13 -38.02
CA ILE A 7 14.81 -13.75 -36.70
C ILE A 7 14.18 -15.13 -36.80
N THR A 8 15.01 -16.16 -36.77
CA THR A 8 14.59 -17.57 -36.70
C THR A 8 14.14 -17.88 -35.28
N LEU A 9 12.83 -18.07 -35.08
CA LEU A 9 12.29 -18.62 -33.83
C LEU A 9 12.63 -20.13 -33.80
N THR A 10 13.58 -20.51 -32.96
CA THR A 10 13.78 -21.94 -32.61
C THR A 10 12.68 -22.33 -31.63
N THR A 11 11.83 -23.23 -32.04
CA THR A 11 10.82 -23.88 -31.20
C THR A 11 11.50 -24.79 -30.20
N LEU A 12 11.58 -24.33 -28.93
CA LEU A 12 11.88 -25.21 -27.79
C LEU A 12 10.64 -26.07 -27.54
N SER A 13 10.79 -27.39 -27.77
CA SER A 13 9.81 -28.38 -27.34
C SER A 13 9.74 -28.42 -25.84
N LEU A 14 8.67 -27.84 -25.28
CA LEU A 14 8.33 -27.97 -23.85
C LEU A 14 7.86 -29.40 -23.57
N PRO A 15 8.31 -30.04 -22.48
CA PRO A 15 7.79 -31.35 -22.08
C PRO A 15 6.30 -31.21 -21.72
N THR A 16 5.53 -32.21 -22.15
CA THR A 16 4.11 -32.36 -21.87
C THR A 16 3.81 -32.22 -20.39
N ILE A 17 3.32 -31.06 -19.97
CA ILE A 17 2.80 -30.88 -18.63
C ILE A 17 1.45 -31.60 -18.58
N VAL A 18 1.37 -32.64 -17.79
CA VAL A 18 0.12 -33.28 -17.38
C VAL A 18 -0.79 -32.20 -16.82
N LEU A 19 -1.87 -31.89 -17.52
CA LEU A 19 -2.93 -31.02 -17.07
C LEU A 19 -3.54 -31.63 -15.79
N ALA A 20 -3.16 -31.12 -14.64
CA ALA A 20 -3.93 -31.32 -13.42
C ALA A 20 -5.32 -30.72 -13.67
N GLN A 21 -6.34 -31.55 -13.48
CA GLN A 21 -7.73 -31.21 -13.65
C GLN A 21 -8.05 -29.87 -12.96
N SER A 22 -8.69 -28.98 -13.70
CA SER A 22 -9.24 -27.73 -13.19
C SER A 22 -10.25 -28.03 -12.10
N VAL A 23 -9.86 -27.86 -10.85
CA VAL A 23 -10.80 -27.69 -9.75
C VAL A 23 -11.40 -26.30 -9.95
N THR A 24 -12.68 -26.24 -10.28
CA THR A 24 -13.47 -25.04 -10.25
C THR A 24 -13.61 -24.60 -8.79
N GLU A 25 -12.66 -23.82 -8.30
CA GLU A 25 -12.77 -23.21 -6.99
C GLU A 25 -13.79 -22.08 -7.04
N ASN A 26 -14.99 -22.40 -6.55
CA ASN A 26 -15.81 -21.41 -5.89
C ASN A 26 -14.98 -20.91 -4.69
N HIS A 27 -14.59 -19.64 -4.69
CA HIS A 27 -14.09 -18.98 -3.50
C HIS A 27 -15.21 -18.81 -2.47
N ASP A 28 -15.74 -19.92 -2.00
CA ASP A 28 -16.48 -19.98 -0.76
C ASP A 28 -15.42 -20.08 0.35
N TYR A 29 -15.45 -19.21 1.32
CA TYR A 29 -14.54 -19.11 2.46
C TYR A 29 -14.39 -20.40 3.29
N THR A 30 -14.99 -21.48 2.85
CA THR A 30 -15.01 -22.78 3.52
C THR A 30 -13.99 -23.79 3.00
N ASP A 31 -13.27 -23.50 1.89
CA ASP A 31 -12.38 -24.50 1.29
C ASP A 31 -10.89 -24.14 1.37
N HIS A 32 -10.45 -23.67 2.54
CA HIS A 32 -9.02 -23.46 2.83
C HIS A 32 -8.28 -24.76 3.21
N GLN A 33 -8.85 -25.94 2.96
CA GLN A 33 -8.27 -27.22 3.40
C GLN A 33 -7.26 -27.82 2.43
N SER A 34 -7.15 -27.38 1.18
CA SER A 34 -6.25 -27.97 0.22
C SER A 34 -4.92 -27.21 0.15
N GLY A 35 -3.95 -27.61 0.92
CA GLY A 35 -2.56 -27.20 0.74
C GLY A 35 -1.84 -26.63 1.96
N HIS A 36 -2.44 -26.62 3.14
CA HIS A 36 -1.81 -26.15 4.36
C HIS A 36 -1.18 -27.31 5.14
N HIS A 37 0.12 -27.27 5.36
CA HIS A 37 0.79 -28.20 6.26
C HIS A 37 0.71 -27.65 7.69
N VAL A 38 -0.17 -28.24 8.51
CA VAL A 38 -0.22 -27.98 9.94
C VAL A 38 0.78 -28.92 10.61
N LEU A 39 1.88 -28.37 11.12
CA LEU A 39 2.84 -29.12 11.95
C LEU A 39 2.44 -28.98 13.43
N ASN A 40 1.96 -30.04 14.02
CA ASN A 40 1.78 -30.10 15.46
C ASN A 40 3.15 -30.37 16.11
N ILE A 41 3.69 -29.38 16.82
CA ILE A 41 5.03 -29.42 17.42
C ILE A 41 5.13 -30.48 18.55
N ASN A 42 3.99 -30.95 19.07
CA ASN A 42 3.94 -31.91 20.20
C ASN A 42 3.37 -33.27 19.80
N SER A 43 3.86 -33.88 18.71
CA SER A 43 3.37 -35.13 18.16
C SER A 43 3.57 -36.38 19.06
N LEU A 44 4.17 -36.26 20.25
CA LEU A 44 4.45 -37.39 21.15
C LEU A 44 3.38 -37.64 22.22
N ASP A 45 2.35 -36.77 22.30
CA ASP A 45 1.32 -36.89 23.34
C ASP A 45 -0.08 -36.95 22.72
N THR A 46 -0.74 -38.08 22.82
CA THR A 46 -2.06 -38.40 22.28
C THR A 46 -3.22 -37.80 23.10
N THR A 47 -3.04 -36.70 23.82
CA THR A 47 -4.16 -35.99 24.41
C THR A 47 -4.89 -35.28 23.29
N SER A 48 -6.02 -35.81 22.90
CA SER A 48 -6.85 -35.41 21.76
C SER A 48 -7.43 -34.01 21.96
N VAL A 49 -6.79 -33.01 21.33
CA VAL A 49 -7.50 -31.79 21.01
C VAL A 49 -8.59 -32.14 19.99
N SER A 50 -9.81 -31.71 20.21
CA SER A 50 -10.88 -32.02 19.28
C SER A 50 -10.58 -31.45 17.89
N PRO A 51 -10.88 -32.17 16.80
CA PRO A 51 -10.71 -31.65 15.44
C PRO A 51 -11.38 -30.30 15.22
N ASP A 52 -12.49 -30.02 15.90
CA ASP A 52 -13.22 -28.76 15.84
C ASP A 52 -12.43 -27.59 16.44
N SER A 53 -11.66 -27.83 17.52
CA SER A 53 -10.78 -26.80 18.09
C SER A 53 -9.65 -26.42 17.15
N ILE A 54 -9.05 -27.42 16.49
CA ILE A 54 -8.01 -27.22 15.48
C ILE A 54 -8.58 -26.42 14.30
N ARG A 55 -9.73 -26.85 13.77
CA ARG A 55 -10.41 -26.16 12.67
C ARG A 55 -10.77 -24.72 13.03
N SER A 56 -11.33 -24.51 14.21
CA SER A 56 -11.67 -23.18 14.71
C SER A 56 -10.47 -22.26 14.87
N MET A 57 -9.27 -22.78 15.22
CA MET A 57 -8.06 -21.99 15.31
C MET A 57 -7.50 -21.66 13.91
N ILE A 58 -7.58 -22.60 12.96
CA ILE A 58 -7.22 -22.38 11.56
C ILE A 58 -8.11 -21.29 10.97
N ASP A 59 -9.43 -21.40 11.14
CA ASP A 59 -10.40 -20.41 10.66
C ASP A 59 -10.11 -19.03 11.26
N LEU A 60 -9.84 -18.95 12.56
CA LEU A 60 -9.47 -17.69 13.23
C LEU A 60 -8.19 -17.10 12.64
N PHE A 61 -7.17 -17.94 12.35
CA PHE A 61 -5.92 -17.50 11.77
C PHE A 61 -6.13 -16.85 10.40
N TYR A 62 -7.00 -17.42 9.57
CA TYR A 62 -7.30 -16.90 8.23
C TYR A 62 -8.29 -15.74 8.24
N VAL A 63 -9.36 -15.80 9.04
CA VAL A 63 -10.36 -14.73 9.12
C VAL A 63 -9.75 -13.42 9.59
N ASP A 64 -8.84 -13.46 10.56
CA ASP A 64 -8.20 -12.26 11.07
C ASP A 64 -7.22 -11.61 10.08
N GLN A 65 -6.81 -12.34 9.06
CA GLN A 65 -5.95 -11.86 8.00
C GLN A 65 -6.65 -10.84 7.08
N PHE A 66 -7.97 -10.91 6.94
CA PHE A 66 -8.76 -10.09 6.02
C PHE A 66 -9.47 -8.91 6.70
N ARG A 67 -9.16 -8.60 7.94
CA ARG A 67 -9.72 -7.44 8.62
C ARG A 67 -9.21 -6.13 8.03
N HIS A 68 -9.90 -5.62 7.00
CA HIS A 68 -9.90 -4.23 6.49
C HIS A 68 -8.54 -3.56 6.19
N PHE A 69 -7.44 -4.19 6.53
CA PHE A 69 -6.07 -3.83 6.18
C PHE A 69 -5.50 -5.02 5.43
N GLN A 70 -4.91 -4.79 4.28
CA GLN A 70 -4.29 -5.86 3.49
C GLN A 70 -3.13 -6.44 4.29
N ASP A 71 -3.42 -7.52 5.01
CA ASP A 71 -2.38 -8.38 5.53
C ASP A 71 -1.80 -9.21 4.38
N PRO A 72 -0.54 -9.60 4.44
CA PRO A 72 0.05 -10.45 3.42
C PRO A 72 -0.70 -11.78 3.33
N ARG A 73 -0.47 -12.50 2.22
CA ARG A 73 -1.06 -13.82 1.98
C ARG A 73 -0.79 -14.74 3.16
N ALA A 74 -1.73 -15.65 3.43
CA ALA A 74 -1.62 -16.62 4.50
C ALA A 74 -0.31 -17.40 4.41
N PRO A 75 0.39 -17.62 5.53
CA PRO A 75 1.60 -18.45 5.53
C PRO A 75 1.25 -19.88 5.14
N TYR A 76 2.11 -20.50 4.37
CA TYR A 76 1.96 -21.92 4.00
C TYR A 76 2.31 -22.88 5.15
N PHE A 77 3.02 -22.39 6.16
CA PHE A 77 3.38 -23.18 7.34
C PHE A 77 2.68 -22.62 8.56
N LEU A 78 1.91 -23.47 9.22
CA LEU A 78 1.20 -23.17 10.45
C LEU A 78 1.63 -24.13 11.55
N PHE A 79 2.15 -23.57 12.63
CA PHE A 79 2.50 -24.31 13.85
C PHE A 79 1.41 -24.08 14.89
N MET A 80 0.95 -25.13 15.56
CA MET A 80 -0.12 -25.04 16.54
C MET A 80 0.33 -25.60 17.88
N SER A 81 -0.06 -24.95 18.98
CA SER A 81 0.17 -25.45 20.31
C SER A 81 -0.67 -26.70 20.58
N LYS A 82 -0.24 -27.50 21.57
CA LYS A 82 -0.88 -28.77 21.95
C LYS A 82 -2.36 -28.64 22.28
N ASP A 83 -2.75 -27.56 22.91
CA ASP A 83 -4.11 -27.25 23.33
C ASP A 83 -4.94 -26.47 22.29
N ALA A 84 -4.38 -26.24 21.09
CA ALA A 84 -4.96 -25.45 20.02
C ALA A 84 -5.42 -24.02 20.44
N ASN A 85 -4.78 -23.47 21.49
CA ASN A 85 -5.04 -22.11 21.94
C ASN A 85 -4.10 -21.07 21.35
N LEU A 86 -3.00 -21.52 20.69
CA LEU A 86 -2.01 -20.70 20.04
C LEU A 86 -1.67 -21.29 18.67
N ALA A 87 -1.72 -20.46 17.63
CA ALA A 87 -1.24 -20.79 16.30
C ALA A 87 -0.20 -19.75 15.85
N MET A 88 0.84 -20.20 15.19
CA MET A 88 1.93 -19.39 14.69
C MET A 88 2.18 -19.71 13.23
N GLY A 89 2.33 -18.69 12.40
CA GLY A 89 2.63 -18.88 10.98
C GLY A 89 3.82 -18.05 10.53
N ILE A 90 4.57 -18.63 9.62
CA ILE A 90 5.69 -17.98 8.94
C ILE A 90 5.45 -18.08 7.43
N GLY A 91 5.63 -17.01 6.72
CA GLY A 91 5.54 -16.99 5.28
C GLY A 91 6.27 -15.78 4.70
N GLY A 92 6.24 -15.69 3.40
CA GLY A 92 6.91 -14.60 2.73
C GLY A 92 6.72 -14.64 1.22
N VAL A 93 7.41 -13.71 0.59
CA VAL A 93 7.44 -13.58 -0.86
C VAL A 93 8.85 -13.23 -1.31
N VAL A 94 9.37 -13.96 -2.29
CA VAL A 94 10.55 -13.55 -3.06
C VAL A 94 10.03 -12.82 -4.29
N ARG A 95 10.36 -11.54 -4.41
CA ARG A 95 9.91 -10.68 -5.49
C ARG A 95 11.08 -10.09 -6.23
N MET A 96 11.13 -10.30 -7.54
CA MET A 96 12.10 -9.69 -8.44
C MET A 96 11.34 -8.84 -9.45
N ARG A 97 11.76 -7.61 -9.63
CA ARG A 97 11.22 -6.68 -10.62
C ARG A 97 12.37 -6.12 -11.47
N ALA A 98 12.17 -6.06 -12.78
CA ALA A 98 13.08 -5.39 -13.71
C ALA A 98 12.27 -4.38 -14.52
N TRP A 99 12.90 -3.24 -14.86
CA TRP A 99 12.22 -2.22 -15.66
C TRP A 99 13.17 -1.53 -16.64
N ALA A 100 12.54 -1.03 -17.71
CA ALA A 100 13.18 -0.15 -18.67
C ALA A 100 12.40 1.16 -18.74
N ASP A 101 13.10 2.29 -18.56
CA ASP A 101 12.56 3.65 -18.74
C ASP A 101 12.99 4.21 -20.10
N TRP A 102 12.12 5.04 -20.72
CA TRP A 102 12.42 5.82 -21.91
C TRP A 102 11.62 7.12 -21.95
N ASN A 103 12.14 8.10 -22.69
CA ASN A 103 11.62 9.48 -22.73
C ASN A 103 11.47 10.10 -21.33
N GLY A 104 12.53 9.95 -20.52
CA GLY A 104 12.58 10.32 -19.12
C GLY A 104 12.73 9.09 -18.23
N SER A 105 13.60 9.16 -17.24
CA SER A 105 13.80 8.11 -16.24
C SER A 105 13.58 8.66 -14.84
N ILE A 106 13.06 7.81 -13.97
CA ILE A 106 12.83 8.16 -12.57
C ILE A 106 13.97 7.55 -11.74
N PRO A 107 14.67 8.34 -10.90
CA PRO A 107 15.83 7.86 -10.14
C PRO A 107 15.49 6.82 -9.05
N ALA A 108 14.20 6.63 -8.73
CA ALA A 108 13.73 5.68 -7.74
C ALA A 108 13.29 4.34 -8.35
N ASN A 109 13.16 3.30 -7.52
CA ASN A 109 12.59 2.01 -7.91
C ASN A 109 11.05 2.03 -8.04
N GLY A 110 10.36 2.98 -7.37
CA GLY A 110 8.95 3.29 -7.56
C GLY A 110 8.74 4.36 -8.63
N PHE A 111 7.65 4.27 -9.38
CA PHE A 111 7.31 5.23 -10.41
C PHE A 111 6.47 6.37 -9.82
N VAL A 112 7.15 7.46 -9.40
CA VAL A 112 6.52 8.61 -8.74
C VAL A 112 6.61 9.83 -9.66
N PRO A 113 5.49 10.34 -10.19
CA PRO A 113 5.48 11.48 -11.14
C PRO A 113 6.17 12.74 -10.61
N TYR A 114 6.14 13.00 -9.31
CA TYR A 114 6.87 14.10 -8.67
C TYR A 114 8.37 14.11 -9.00
N LEU A 115 8.99 12.93 -9.17
CA LEU A 115 10.42 12.77 -9.43
C LEU A 115 10.80 12.91 -10.90
N ILE A 116 9.85 13.11 -11.80
CA ILE A 116 10.15 13.38 -13.21
C ILE A 116 10.82 14.75 -13.31
N PRO A 117 12.03 14.85 -13.90
CA PRO A 117 12.72 16.13 -14.04
C PRO A 117 11.96 17.10 -14.96
N VAL A 118 11.72 18.33 -14.49
CA VAL A 118 11.16 19.43 -15.27
C VAL A 118 12.04 20.65 -15.09
N PRO A 119 12.67 21.18 -16.18
CA PRO A 119 12.64 20.68 -17.55
C PRO A 119 13.25 19.29 -17.73
N GLU A 120 12.99 18.67 -18.89
CA GLU A 120 13.54 17.35 -19.21
C GLU A 120 15.07 17.33 -19.11
N ASP A 121 15.62 16.31 -18.46
CA ASP A 121 17.05 16.11 -18.34
C ASP A 121 17.55 15.16 -19.46
N PRO A 122 18.35 15.65 -20.42
CA PRO A 122 18.89 14.81 -21.51
C PRO A 122 19.71 13.62 -21.02
N THR A 123 20.26 13.67 -19.79
CA THR A 123 21.07 12.58 -19.23
C THR A 123 20.22 11.47 -18.61
N GLN A 124 18.92 11.71 -18.41
CA GLN A 124 17.97 10.79 -17.80
C GLN A 124 16.90 10.31 -18.81
N GLN A 125 17.28 10.05 -20.05
CA GLN A 125 16.34 9.63 -21.09
C GLN A 125 16.07 8.12 -21.08
N HIS A 126 17.03 7.32 -20.66
CA HIS A 126 16.93 5.86 -20.67
C HIS A 126 17.52 5.24 -19.41
N LYS A 127 16.85 4.20 -18.89
CA LYS A 127 17.35 3.44 -17.74
C LYS A 127 16.90 1.99 -17.83
N LEU A 128 17.83 1.06 -17.61
CA LEU A 128 17.50 -0.35 -17.35
C LEU A 128 17.94 -0.68 -15.93
N ALA A 129 17.02 -1.23 -15.12
CA ALA A 129 17.32 -1.57 -13.75
C ALA A 129 16.50 -2.78 -13.29
N ALA A 130 16.93 -3.37 -12.18
CA ALA A 130 16.22 -4.45 -11.51
C ALA A 130 16.37 -4.31 -9.99
N THR A 131 15.42 -4.87 -9.26
CA THR A 131 15.41 -4.80 -7.79
C THR A 131 14.74 -6.02 -7.17
N PRO A 132 15.27 -6.53 -6.03
CA PRO A 132 14.57 -7.47 -5.17
C PRO A 132 13.62 -6.77 -4.18
N ALA A 133 13.50 -5.44 -4.22
CA ALA A 133 12.61 -4.68 -3.34
C ALA A 133 11.17 -5.18 -3.43
N GLY A 134 10.53 -5.33 -2.29
CA GLY A 134 9.24 -6.00 -2.18
C GLY A 134 9.34 -7.49 -1.81
N THR A 135 10.54 -8.10 -1.86
CA THR A 135 10.79 -9.37 -1.14
C THR A 135 10.52 -9.14 0.34
N ALA A 136 9.69 -9.97 0.95
CA ALA A 136 9.23 -9.78 2.31
C ALA A 136 9.11 -11.10 3.06
N MET A 137 9.25 -11.02 4.38
CA MET A 137 8.97 -12.12 5.31
C MET A 137 8.00 -11.61 6.37
N PHE A 138 7.10 -12.47 6.81
CA PHE A 138 6.20 -12.15 7.89
C PHE A 138 6.09 -13.30 8.89
N PHE A 139 5.77 -12.91 10.09
CA PHE A 139 5.52 -13.77 11.23
C PHE A 139 4.22 -13.36 11.88
N LYS A 140 3.32 -14.32 12.10
CA LYS A 140 2.00 -14.07 12.67
C LYS A 140 1.76 -15.08 13.80
N VAL A 141 1.32 -14.59 14.95
CA VAL A 141 0.90 -15.40 16.09
C VAL A 141 -0.53 -15.02 16.43
N ILE A 142 -1.41 -16.01 16.52
CA ILE A 142 -2.78 -15.84 17.01
C ILE A 142 -2.97 -16.74 18.22
N GLY A 143 -3.65 -16.21 19.23
CA GLY A 143 -4.00 -16.97 20.42
C GLY A 143 -5.37 -16.59 20.97
N ARG A 144 -5.89 -17.50 21.77
CA ARG A 144 -7.11 -17.33 22.57
C ARG A 144 -6.76 -17.42 24.04
N ASN A 145 -7.32 -16.52 24.83
CA ASN A 145 -7.18 -16.53 26.26
C ASN A 145 -8.55 -16.26 26.92
N SER A 146 -8.90 -16.99 27.94
CA SER A 146 -10.19 -16.85 28.61
C SER A 146 -10.37 -15.48 29.30
N ARG A 147 -9.28 -14.79 29.64
CA ARG A 147 -9.32 -13.48 30.32
C ARG A 147 -9.22 -12.30 29.35
N VAL A 148 -8.42 -12.45 28.29
CA VAL A 148 -8.05 -11.36 27.37
C VAL A 148 -8.84 -11.43 26.06
N GLY A 149 -9.38 -12.60 25.71
CA GLY A 149 -10.03 -12.83 24.43
C GLY A 149 -9.04 -13.26 23.36
N ASN A 150 -9.34 -12.94 22.11
CA ASN A 150 -8.48 -13.23 20.97
C ASN A 150 -7.38 -12.17 20.86
N TYR A 151 -6.17 -12.62 20.60
CA TYR A 151 -5.04 -11.71 20.35
C TYR A 151 -4.24 -12.16 19.12
N LEU A 152 -3.64 -11.21 18.46
CA LEU A 152 -2.77 -11.38 17.31
C LEU A 152 -1.50 -10.55 17.49
N ALA A 153 -0.33 -11.14 17.24
CA ALA A 153 0.90 -10.40 17.05
C ALA A 153 1.40 -10.61 15.61
N TYR A 154 1.80 -9.55 14.95
CA TYR A 154 2.20 -9.56 13.55
C TYR A 154 3.45 -8.73 13.32
N ILE A 155 4.42 -9.32 12.62
CA ILE A 155 5.64 -8.65 12.19
C ILE A 155 5.83 -8.93 10.71
N GLU A 156 6.08 -7.89 9.91
CA GLU A 156 6.44 -7.97 8.50
C GLU A 156 7.67 -7.12 8.24
N CYS A 157 8.64 -7.71 7.57
CA CYS A 157 9.84 -7.02 7.13
C CYS A 157 10.02 -7.24 5.63
N ASN A 158 10.55 -6.24 4.93
CA ASN A 158 10.88 -6.34 3.52
C ASN A 158 12.34 -5.94 3.28
N PHE A 159 12.82 -6.19 2.06
CA PHE A 159 14.16 -5.83 1.60
C PHE A 159 14.10 -4.58 0.72
N ASP A 160 13.51 -3.50 1.25
CA ASP A 160 13.34 -2.21 0.60
C ASP A 160 14.04 -1.09 1.39
N GLY A 161 15.00 -1.46 2.23
CA GLY A 161 15.81 -0.55 3.02
C GLY A 161 16.98 0.03 2.26
N TYR A 162 18.13 0.16 2.94
CA TYR A 162 19.33 0.76 2.37
C TYR A 162 19.72 0.12 1.02
N ASN A 163 19.96 0.95 0.01
CA ASN A 163 20.25 0.57 -1.38
C ASN A 163 19.22 -0.38 -2.02
N ASN A 164 17.95 -0.34 -1.57
CA ASN A 164 16.85 -1.21 -2.06
C ASN A 164 17.09 -2.72 -1.87
N VAL A 165 18.00 -3.10 -0.98
CA VAL A 165 18.27 -4.49 -0.57
C VAL A 165 18.40 -4.63 0.94
N GLY A 166 18.43 -3.50 1.69
CA GLY A 166 18.50 -3.50 3.15
C GLY A 166 17.20 -3.98 3.80
N PHE A 167 17.34 -4.63 4.93
CA PHE A 167 16.20 -5.09 5.73
C PHE A 167 15.46 -3.88 6.35
N LYS A 168 14.13 -3.82 6.23
CA LYS A 168 13.29 -2.74 6.72
C LYS A 168 12.04 -3.29 7.38
N LEU A 169 11.74 -2.82 8.58
CA LEU A 169 10.47 -3.09 9.23
C LEU A 169 9.34 -2.43 8.44
N LYS A 170 8.33 -3.23 8.05
CA LYS A 170 7.16 -2.76 7.31
C LYS A 170 5.93 -2.67 8.20
N LYS A 171 5.72 -3.66 9.06
CA LYS A 171 4.65 -3.68 10.06
C LYS A 171 5.14 -4.39 11.33
N ALA A 172 4.70 -3.92 12.50
CA ALA A 172 4.88 -4.61 13.78
C ALA A 172 3.77 -4.15 14.72
N TYR A 173 2.79 -5.00 14.98
CA TYR A 173 1.66 -4.64 15.81
C TYR A 173 1.08 -5.82 16.57
N VAL A 174 0.36 -5.51 17.64
CA VAL A 174 -0.43 -6.46 18.42
C VAL A 174 -1.88 -6.00 18.38
N THR A 175 -2.79 -6.94 18.11
CA THR A 175 -4.23 -6.71 18.21
C THR A 175 -4.79 -7.55 19.34
N VAL A 176 -5.59 -6.94 20.21
CA VAL A 176 -6.33 -7.61 21.28
C VAL A 176 -7.79 -7.19 21.15
N ASN A 177 -8.64 -8.14 20.81
CA ASN A 177 -10.04 -7.87 20.44
C ASN A 177 -10.13 -6.78 19.36
N ASP A 178 -10.70 -5.63 19.69
CA ASP A 178 -10.90 -4.50 18.78
C ASP A 178 -9.74 -3.47 18.79
N PHE A 179 -8.76 -3.62 19.68
CA PHE A 179 -7.64 -2.69 19.82
C PHE A 179 -6.38 -3.21 19.16
N THR A 180 -5.76 -2.37 18.36
CA THR A 180 -4.43 -2.61 17.73
C THR A 180 -3.45 -1.56 18.24
N VAL A 181 -2.28 -2.01 18.68
CA VAL A 181 -1.16 -1.14 19.09
C VAL A 181 0.08 -1.55 18.33
N GLY A 182 0.77 -0.60 17.74
CA GLY A 182 2.05 -0.84 17.04
C GLY A 182 2.21 -0.01 15.77
N TYR A 183 3.12 -0.46 14.91
CA TYR A 183 3.49 0.19 13.67
C TYR A 183 2.80 -0.48 12.48
N SER A 184 1.98 0.26 11.74
CA SER A 184 1.25 -0.26 10.59
C SER A 184 0.86 0.88 9.63
N LEU A 185 0.21 0.55 8.52
CA LEU A 185 -0.37 1.52 7.62
C LEU A 185 -1.41 2.38 8.35
N THR A 186 -1.41 3.68 8.08
CA THR A 186 -2.33 4.65 8.68
C THR A 186 -3.79 4.24 8.56
N THR A 187 -4.58 4.56 9.56
CA THR A 187 -6.03 4.35 9.56
C THR A 187 -6.75 5.21 8.51
N PHE A 188 -6.11 6.28 8.04
CA PHE A 188 -6.61 7.14 6.99
C PHE A 188 -6.61 6.45 5.62
N SER A 189 -5.68 5.52 5.35
CA SER A 189 -5.57 4.78 4.09
C SER A 189 -6.62 3.68 3.95
N ASP A 190 -7.02 3.41 2.70
CA ASP A 190 -7.79 2.22 2.29
C ASP A 190 -7.04 1.41 1.22
N PRO A 191 -6.10 0.56 1.62
CA PRO A 191 -5.30 -0.20 0.66
C PRO A 191 -6.12 -1.20 -0.17
N ALA A 192 -7.33 -1.58 0.28
CA ALA A 192 -8.20 -2.47 -0.48
C ALA A 192 -8.79 -1.77 -1.71
N ALA A 193 -8.87 -0.43 -1.71
CA ALA A 193 -9.33 0.37 -2.83
C ALA A 193 -8.22 0.71 -3.84
N ASN A 194 -6.98 0.25 -3.62
CA ASN A 194 -5.90 0.46 -4.57
C ASN A 194 -5.95 -0.60 -5.69
N PRO A 195 -5.91 -0.19 -6.96
CA PRO A 195 -5.85 -1.13 -8.08
C PRO A 195 -4.51 -1.89 -8.08
N PRO A 196 -4.46 -3.12 -8.62
CA PRO A 196 -3.22 -3.89 -8.66
C PRO A 196 -2.21 -3.26 -9.62
N THR A 197 -0.96 -3.11 -9.16
CA THR A 197 0.19 -2.64 -9.95
C THR A 197 1.41 -3.53 -9.70
N ILE A 198 2.31 -3.61 -10.68
CA ILE A 198 3.65 -4.18 -10.50
C ILE A 198 4.55 -3.15 -9.83
N ASP A 199 4.36 -1.89 -10.19
CA ASP A 199 5.06 -0.79 -9.54
C ASP A 199 4.79 -0.75 -8.03
N GLY A 200 5.86 -0.59 -7.25
CA GLY A 200 5.76 -0.58 -5.80
C GLY A 200 5.28 0.74 -5.19
N ALA A 201 5.32 1.82 -5.96
CA ALA A 201 4.80 3.12 -5.52
C ALA A 201 3.27 3.21 -5.65
N GLY A 202 2.69 2.47 -6.62
CA GLY A 202 1.27 2.56 -6.94
C GLY A 202 0.87 3.88 -7.62
N PRO A 203 -0.41 4.09 -7.91
CA PRO A 203 -0.86 5.33 -8.50
C PRO A 203 -0.64 6.51 -7.53
N ASN A 204 -0.19 7.65 -8.07
CA ASN A 204 -0.09 8.85 -7.26
C ASN A 204 -1.47 9.36 -6.81
N GLY A 205 -1.51 10.15 -5.74
CA GLY A 205 -2.78 10.58 -5.15
C GLY A 205 -3.38 9.58 -4.15
N GLU A 206 -2.78 8.40 -3.96
CA GLU A 206 -3.19 7.50 -2.88
C GLU A 206 -2.64 7.95 -1.51
N ILE A 207 -3.34 7.56 -0.44
CA ILE A 207 -2.86 7.72 0.93
C ILE A 207 -1.97 6.53 1.29
N ASN A 208 -0.67 6.81 1.50
CA ASN A 208 0.34 5.78 1.75
C ASN A 208 1.36 6.23 2.81
N LYS A 209 0.98 6.12 4.08
CA LYS A 209 1.84 6.44 5.23
C LYS A 209 1.75 5.32 6.25
N SER A 210 2.87 5.00 6.90
CA SER A 210 2.87 4.12 8.08
C SER A 210 3.19 4.93 9.32
N ALA A 211 2.54 4.58 10.45
CA ALA A 211 2.71 5.25 11.72
C ALA A 211 2.65 4.26 12.89
N VAL A 212 3.25 4.63 14.01
CA VAL A 212 2.97 3.99 15.30
C VAL A 212 1.62 4.51 15.79
N MET A 213 0.73 3.61 16.19
CA MET A 213 -0.65 3.96 16.51
C MET A 213 -1.26 3.13 17.62
N VAL A 214 -2.31 3.67 18.19
CA VAL A 214 -3.34 2.94 18.92
C VAL A 214 -4.63 3.10 18.13
N ARG A 215 -5.18 1.99 17.64
CA ARG A 215 -6.38 1.95 16.81
C ARG A 215 -7.44 1.11 17.50
N TRP A 216 -8.66 1.61 17.53
CA TRP A 216 -9.85 0.85 17.82
C TRP A 216 -10.62 0.63 16.53
N LEU A 217 -11.01 -0.63 16.24
CA LEU A 217 -11.77 -1.02 15.07
C LEU A 217 -12.90 -1.94 15.52
N HIS A 218 -14.13 -1.53 15.29
CA HIS A 218 -15.30 -2.25 15.77
C HIS A 218 -16.32 -2.52 14.64
N ARG A 219 -16.82 -3.74 14.60
CA ARG A 219 -17.91 -4.13 13.71
C ARG A 219 -19.25 -3.95 14.43
N ILE A 220 -19.98 -2.87 14.14
CA ILE A 220 -21.27 -2.55 14.79
C ILE A 220 -22.34 -3.56 14.37
N LYS A 221 -22.38 -3.90 13.08
CA LYS A 221 -23.29 -4.88 12.47
C LYS A 221 -22.56 -5.66 11.40
N ARG A 222 -23.22 -6.68 10.82
CA ARG A 222 -22.62 -7.51 9.77
C ARG A 222 -21.93 -6.70 8.66
N ASN A 223 -22.48 -5.54 8.31
CA ASN A 223 -22.06 -4.74 7.17
C ASN A 223 -21.40 -3.40 7.56
N TRP A 224 -21.43 -2.99 8.83
CA TRP A 224 -20.91 -1.71 9.28
C TRP A 224 -19.70 -1.86 10.15
N ILE A 225 -18.65 -1.15 9.80
CA ILE A 225 -17.38 -1.09 10.52
C ILE A 225 -17.05 0.35 10.79
N VAL A 226 -16.56 0.62 11.99
CA VAL A 226 -16.05 1.92 12.40
C VAL A 226 -14.65 1.78 13.00
N SER A 227 -13.85 2.78 12.86
CA SER A 227 -12.52 2.82 13.46
C SER A 227 -12.19 4.21 13.93
N ALA A 228 -11.42 4.29 15.01
CA ALA A 228 -10.78 5.49 15.50
C ALA A 228 -9.34 5.18 15.89
N ALA A 229 -8.42 6.10 15.67
CA ALA A 229 -7.01 5.91 15.97
C ALA A 229 -6.35 7.22 16.43
N LEU A 230 -5.33 7.04 17.27
CA LEU A 230 -4.32 8.04 17.57
C LEU A 230 -3.01 7.57 16.96
N GLU A 231 -2.44 8.37 16.08
CA GLU A 231 -1.22 8.04 15.33
C GLU A 231 -0.11 9.03 15.66
N ILE A 232 1.11 8.55 15.83
CA ILE A 232 2.28 9.41 16.03
C ILE A 232 2.53 10.15 14.72
N PRO A 233 2.47 11.48 14.72
CA PRO A 233 2.66 12.27 13.52
C PRO A 233 4.13 12.28 13.08
N LYS A 234 4.33 12.59 11.80
CA LYS A 234 5.61 12.95 11.23
C LYS A 234 5.32 14.03 10.20
N SER A 235 5.34 15.27 10.64
CA SER A 235 5.06 16.42 9.79
C SER A 235 6.25 16.80 8.93
N MET A 236 5.96 17.29 7.73
CA MET A 236 6.92 17.81 6.76
C MET A 236 6.69 19.29 6.59
N VAL A 237 7.53 20.09 7.25
CA VAL A 237 7.42 21.55 7.33
C VAL A 237 8.53 22.19 6.49
N ASP A 238 8.15 23.04 5.54
CA ASP A 238 9.08 23.85 4.76
C ASP A 238 9.38 25.16 5.49
N ALA A 239 10.37 25.09 6.39
CA ALA A 239 10.82 26.22 7.20
C ALA A 239 12.20 26.69 6.68
N ASP A 240 12.36 28.00 6.47
CA ASP A 240 13.58 28.61 5.93
C ASP A 240 14.72 28.74 6.98
N ASN A 241 14.42 28.46 8.25
CA ASN A 241 15.32 28.62 9.39
C ASN A 241 15.83 30.07 9.64
N VAL A 242 15.27 31.05 8.94
CA VAL A 242 15.54 32.50 9.10
C VAL A 242 14.35 33.20 9.75
N HIS A 243 13.16 32.97 9.24
CA HIS A 243 11.92 33.54 9.75
C HIS A 243 11.12 32.50 10.55
N THR A 244 11.17 31.26 10.14
CA THR A 244 10.44 30.14 10.75
C THR A 244 11.34 28.95 10.99
N LYS A 245 10.98 28.09 11.94
CA LYS A 245 11.71 26.84 12.22
C LYS A 245 10.73 25.70 12.48
N ALA A 246 11.00 24.54 11.87
CA ALA A 246 10.24 23.33 12.15
C ALA A 246 10.43 22.88 13.60
N LEU A 247 9.36 22.42 14.23
CA LEU A 247 9.36 21.83 15.57
C LEU A 247 9.01 20.36 15.50
N SER A 248 9.34 19.64 16.57
CA SER A 248 8.88 18.27 16.75
C SER A 248 7.38 18.23 17.03
N ASP A 249 6.69 17.32 16.38
CA ASP A 249 5.28 17.03 16.68
C ASP A 249 5.12 16.54 18.13
N TRP A 250 4.05 16.94 18.80
CA TRP A 250 3.77 16.57 20.19
C TRP A 250 2.31 16.18 20.46
N ILE A 251 1.41 16.44 19.50
CA ILE A 251 0.00 16.06 19.55
C ILE A 251 -0.23 14.95 18.51
N PRO A 252 -0.80 13.80 18.88
CA PRO A 252 -1.12 12.74 17.95
C PRO A 252 -2.10 13.18 16.86
N ASP A 253 -1.94 12.66 15.66
CA ASP A 253 -2.95 12.76 14.60
C ASP A 253 -4.17 11.92 15.00
N VAL A 254 -5.38 12.49 14.88
CA VAL A 254 -6.65 11.84 15.20
C VAL A 254 -7.30 11.41 13.89
N ILE A 255 -7.55 10.10 13.74
CA ILE A 255 -8.07 9.54 12.50
C ILE A 255 -9.25 8.63 12.81
N GLY A 256 -10.23 8.64 11.91
CA GLY A 256 -11.34 7.72 12.00
C GLY A 256 -11.92 7.39 10.65
N PHE A 257 -12.62 6.26 10.54
CA PHE A 257 -13.41 5.95 9.37
C PHE A 257 -14.71 5.21 9.70
N GLY A 258 -15.68 5.36 8.80
CA GLY A 258 -16.87 4.53 8.70
C GLY A 258 -16.86 3.78 7.37
N GLN A 259 -17.16 2.47 7.41
CA GLN A 259 -17.22 1.62 6.23
C GLN A 259 -18.52 0.85 6.21
N TYR A 260 -19.16 0.85 5.05
CA TYR A 260 -20.24 -0.07 4.72
C TYR A 260 -19.73 -1.11 3.73
N GLU A 261 -19.88 -2.38 4.06
CA GLU A 261 -19.42 -3.49 3.22
C GLU A 261 -20.56 -4.47 2.91
N TRP A 262 -20.45 -5.11 1.76
CA TRP A 262 -21.32 -6.18 1.31
C TRP A 262 -20.52 -7.24 0.57
N ASP A 263 -21.16 -8.32 0.14
CA ASP A 263 -20.51 -9.45 -0.52
C ASP A 263 -19.34 -9.99 0.33
N ASN A 264 -19.62 -10.24 1.63
CA ASN A 264 -18.64 -10.72 2.62
C ASN A 264 -17.36 -9.86 2.74
N GLY A 265 -17.47 -8.53 2.55
CA GLY A 265 -16.33 -7.61 2.61
C GLY A 265 -15.57 -7.42 1.31
N ASN A 266 -15.94 -8.15 0.24
CA ASN A 266 -15.32 -7.99 -1.08
C ASN A 266 -15.64 -6.67 -1.75
N GLN A 267 -16.71 -6.01 -1.33
CA GLN A 267 -17.15 -4.71 -1.84
C GLN A 267 -17.44 -3.79 -0.67
N HIS A 268 -17.03 -2.54 -0.78
CA HIS A 268 -17.27 -1.57 0.27
C HIS A 268 -17.23 -0.12 -0.23
N VAL A 269 -17.78 0.75 0.59
CA VAL A 269 -17.60 2.20 0.57
C VAL A 269 -17.06 2.61 1.93
N ARG A 270 -15.98 3.38 1.95
CA ARG A 270 -15.35 3.91 3.16
C ARG A 270 -15.22 5.43 3.08
N LEU A 271 -15.58 6.10 4.15
CA LEU A 271 -15.29 7.51 4.39
C LEU A 271 -14.34 7.61 5.58
N SER A 272 -13.16 8.17 5.35
CA SER A 272 -12.12 8.38 6.37
C SER A 272 -11.93 9.87 6.61
N GLY A 273 -11.59 10.26 7.84
CA GLY A 273 -11.26 11.61 8.25
C GLY A 273 -10.00 11.66 9.09
N LEU A 274 -9.23 12.73 8.93
CA LEU A 274 -7.99 13.03 9.62
C LEU A 274 -8.06 14.44 10.20
N LEU A 275 -7.65 14.62 11.45
CA LEU A 275 -7.36 15.91 12.08
C LEU A 275 -5.96 15.86 12.71
N ARG A 276 -5.19 16.90 12.48
CA ARG A 276 -3.81 17.00 12.99
C ARG A 276 -3.45 18.41 13.40
N MET A 277 -2.41 18.52 14.23
CA MET A 277 -1.84 19.79 14.65
C MET A 277 -0.35 19.80 14.33
N ILE A 278 0.08 20.78 13.54
CA ILE A 278 1.45 20.89 13.03
C ILE A 278 2.12 22.09 13.66
N PRO A 279 3.15 21.87 14.52
CA PRO A 279 3.84 22.96 15.22
C PRO A 279 4.99 23.53 14.37
N TYR A 280 5.20 24.83 14.49
CA TYR A 280 6.41 25.51 14.03
C TYR A 280 6.75 26.67 14.99
N ARG A 281 7.95 27.21 14.87
CA ARG A 281 8.39 28.38 15.64
C ARG A 281 8.50 29.59 14.72
N ASP A 282 7.81 30.68 15.07
CA ASP A 282 8.03 31.99 14.52
C ASP A 282 9.25 32.62 15.22
N LEU A 283 10.30 32.90 14.45
CA LEU A 283 11.55 33.44 14.97
C LEU A 283 11.53 34.96 15.17
N SER A 284 10.55 35.68 14.59
CA SER A 284 10.42 37.13 14.76
C SER A 284 9.89 37.51 16.13
N ILE A 285 8.92 36.72 16.64
CA ILE A 285 8.33 36.93 17.95
C ILE A 285 8.81 35.90 18.99
N ASN A 286 9.64 34.93 18.57
CA ASN A 286 10.14 33.82 19.37
C ASN A 286 9.04 32.95 20.03
N GLU A 287 7.92 32.75 19.35
CA GLU A 287 6.80 31.93 19.83
C GLU A 287 6.60 30.65 19.05
N ASN A 288 6.05 29.63 19.71
CA ASN A 288 5.65 28.38 19.08
C ASN A 288 4.19 28.51 18.63
N VAL A 289 3.96 28.28 17.36
CA VAL A 289 2.65 28.37 16.70
C VAL A 289 2.21 26.97 16.26
N ASN A 290 0.92 26.71 16.32
CA ASN A 290 0.33 25.46 15.84
C ASN A 290 -0.66 25.77 14.72
N LYS A 291 -0.57 25.03 13.62
CA LYS A 291 -1.56 25.06 12.51
C LYS A 291 -2.36 23.76 12.50
N ILE A 292 -3.63 23.89 12.16
CA ILE A 292 -4.53 22.74 12.04
C ILE A 292 -4.43 22.23 10.59
N GLY A 293 -4.19 20.93 10.45
CA GLY A 293 -4.35 20.21 9.20
C GLY A 293 -5.57 19.28 9.28
N TRP A 294 -6.19 19.02 8.16
CA TRP A 294 -7.33 18.11 8.07
C TRP A 294 -7.35 17.38 6.73
N GLY A 295 -7.97 16.20 6.70
CA GLY A 295 -8.13 15.42 5.48
C GLY A 295 -9.42 14.61 5.49
N LEU A 296 -9.99 14.43 4.30
CA LEU A 296 -11.10 13.52 4.04
C LEU A 296 -10.73 12.60 2.89
N GLN A 297 -11.12 11.33 2.98
CA GLN A 297 -10.97 10.35 1.91
C GLN A 297 -12.28 9.57 1.75
N LEU A 298 -12.76 9.49 0.51
CA LEU A 298 -13.83 8.57 0.11
C LEU A 298 -13.21 7.51 -0.80
N SER A 299 -13.37 6.24 -0.45
CA SER A 299 -12.86 5.11 -1.23
C SER A 299 -13.94 4.07 -1.47
N THR A 300 -13.84 3.35 -2.59
CA THR A 300 -14.81 2.33 -2.99
C THR A 300 -14.14 1.16 -3.68
N VAL A 301 -14.63 -0.03 -3.37
CA VAL A 301 -14.38 -1.25 -4.15
C VAL A 301 -15.72 -1.79 -4.60
N PHE A 302 -15.92 -1.91 -5.89
CA PHE A 302 -17.19 -2.32 -6.47
C PHE A 302 -16.99 -3.41 -7.53
N LYS A 303 -17.80 -4.48 -7.47
CA LYS A 303 -17.79 -5.60 -8.42
C LYS A 303 -19.12 -5.67 -9.15
N PRO A 304 -19.28 -4.96 -10.29
CA PRO A 304 -20.54 -4.99 -11.06
C PRO A 304 -20.86 -6.39 -11.57
N PHE A 305 -19.85 -7.22 -11.83
CA PHE A 305 -19.98 -8.64 -12.13
C PHE A 305 -18.72 -9.42 -11.71
N LYS A 306 -18.81 -10.75 -11.59
CA LYS A 306 -17.78 -11.63 -11.00
C LYS A 306 -16.35 -11.43 -11.54
N ARG A 307 -16.21 -11.00 -12.79
CA ARG A 307 -14.91 -10.84 -13.47
C ARG A 307 -14.31 -9.44 -13.37
N LEU A 308 -15.10 -8.42 -13.04
CA LEU A 308 -14.67 -7.03 -13.01
C LEU A 308 -14.72 -6.47 -11.57
N THR A 309 -13.61 -5.91 -11.12
CA THR A 309 -13.52 -5.12 -9.90
C THR A 309 -13.10 -3.70 -10.26
N LEU A 310 -13.82 -2.72 -9.74
CA LEU A 310 -13.53 -1.30 -9.87
C LEU A 310 -13.01 -0.76 -8.53
N TYR A 311 -11.99 0.08 -8.60
CA TYR A 311 -11.32 0.71 -7.47
C TYR A 311 -11.37 2.21 -7.66
N ASN A 312 -11.76 2.96 -6.63
CA ASN A 312 -11.74 4.41 -6.68
C ASN A 312 -11.40 4.98 -5.32
N SER A 313 -10.63 6.06 -5.31
CA SER A 313 -10.39 6.85 -4.11
C SER A 313 -10.23 8.31 -4.49
N ILE A 314 -10.81 9.18 -3.68
CA ILE A 314 -10.59 10.62 -3.71
C ILE A 314 -10.23 11.07 -2.30
N ASN A 315 -9.17 11.84 -2.17
CA ASN A 315 -8.80 12.50 -0.93
C ASN A 315 -8.61 14.00 -1.15
N VAL A 316 -8.91 14.76 -0.13
CA VAL A 316 -8.78 16.22 -0.11
C VAL A 316 -8.42 16.64 1.31
N GLY A 317 -7.58 17.65 1.44
CA GLY A 317 -7.24 18.19 2.75
C GLY A 317 -6.17 19.27 2.70
N GLU A 318 -5.93 19.85 3.87
CA GLU A 318 -4.89 20.85 4.12
C GLU A 318 -3.85 20.27 5.08
N GLY A 319 -2.57 20.43 4.75
CA GLY A 319 -1.47 19.92 5.58
C GLY A 319 -1.40 18.39 5.62
N ILE A 320 -1.74 17.70 4.53
CA ILE A 320 -1.72 16.24 4.39
C ILE A 320 -0.66 15.73 3.40
N GLY A 321 0.30 16.57 3.01
CA GLY A 321 1.36 16.22 2.06
C GLY A 321 2.12 14.96 2.45
N SER A 322 2.45 14.80 3.74
CA SER A 322 3.15 13.62 4.28
C SER A 322 2.33 12.32 4.23
N TYR A 323 1.05 12.37 3.88
CA TYR A 323 0.18 11.21 3.75
C TYR A 323 0.05 10.69 2.32
N THR A 324 0.43 11.48 1.31
CA THR A 324 0.25 11.18 -0.12
C THR A 324 1.56 10.79 -0.78
N ASN A 325 1.51 9.95 -1.81
CA ASN A 325 2.71 9.43 -2.48
C ASN A 325 3.63 10.51 -3.06
N ASP A 326 3.09 11.44 -3.85
CA ASP A 326 3.87 12.47 -4.51
C ASP A 326 4.38 13.51 -3.51
N LEU A 327 3.47 14.09 -2.70
CA LEU A 327 3.80 15.23 -1.85
C LEU A 327 4.64 14.87 -0.62
N GLN A 328 4.69 13.59 -0.22
CA GLN A 328 5.59 13.15 0.87
C GLN A 328 7.08 13.34 0.55
N ILE A 329 7.44 13.58 -0.72
CA ILE A 329 8.82 13.78 -1.14
C ILE A 329 9.26 15.22 -0.84
N GLY A 330 8.33 16.18 -0.86
CA GLY A 330 8.55 17.56 -0.47
C GLY A 330 8.07 17.85 0.97
N ASN A 331 8.20 19.08 1.41
CA ASN A 331 7.81 19.53 2.75
C ASN A 331 6.44 20.24 2.72
N TYR A 332 5.41 19.57 2.19
CA TYR A 332 4.13 20.20 1.86
C TYR A 332 3.04 20.11 2.96
N ASP A 333 3.39 19.79 4.21
CA ASP A 333 2.40 19.88 5.29
C ASP A 333 2.20 21.33 5.77
N LEU A 334 3.30 22.09 5.90
CA LEU A 334 3.27 23.54 6.09
C LEU A 334 4.31 24.18 5.17
N VAL A 335 3.93 25.27 4.53
CA VAL A 335 4.77 26.07 3.64
C VAL A 335 4.69 27.55 4.02
N ALA A 336 5.67 28.35 3.61
CA ALA A 336 5.72 29.78 3.88
C ALA A 336 4.48 30.50 3.32
N ASP A 337 3.89 31.40 4.09
CA ASP A 337 2.83 32.27 3.61
C ASP A 337 3.44 33.35 2.72
N PRO A 338 3.02 33.48 1.45
CA PRO A 338 3.60 34.46 0.52
C PRO A 338 3.38 35.92 0.96
N ASP A 339 2.38 36.19 1.77
CA ASP A 339 2.07 37.52 2.29
C ASP A 339 2.81 37.83 3.60
N ASN A 340 3.27 36.80 4.33
CA ASN A 340 3.98 36.95 5.59
C ASN A 340 5.03 35.86 5.78
N PRO A 341 6.32 36.11 5.54
CA PRO A 341 7.40 35.12 5.63
C PRO A 341 7.58 34.56 7.05
N ASN A 342 7.04 35.23 8.09
CA ASN A 342 7.08 34.72 9.47
C ASN A 342 5.93 33.77 9.80
N ASP A 343 4.99 33.57 8.88
CA ASP A 343 3.87 32.65 9.06
C ASP A 343 3.98 31.47 8.08
N LEU A 344 3.54 30.29 8.54
CA LEU A 344 3.37 29.10 7.74
C LEU A 344 1.89 28.76 7.64
N TYR A 345 1.46 28.25 6.52
CA TYR A 345 0.10 27.75 6.34
C TYR A 345 0.08 26.33 5.80
N ALA A 346 -1.01 25.63 6.03
CA ALA A 346 -1.27 24.30 5.50
C ALA A 346 -1.85 24.40 4.08
N PRO A 347 -1.12 24.05 3.03
CA PRO A 347 -1.63 24.11 1.68
C PRO A 347 -2.64 22.99 1.41
N MET A 348 -3.61 23.28 0.54
CA MET A 348 -4.59 22.31 0.11
C MET A 348 -4.01 21.34 -0.92
N SER A 349 -4.46 20.11 -0.89
CA SER A 349 -4.13 19.11 -1.91
C SER A 349 -5.33 18.22 -2.21
N ILE A 350 -5.36 17.67 -3.44
CA ILE A 350 -6.39 16.75 -3.91
C ILE A 350 -5.70 15.57 -4.59
N GLY A 351 -5.98 14.36 -4.11
CA GLY A 351 -5.54 13.10 -4.71
C GLY A 351 -6.73 12.33 -5.29
N LEU A 352 -6.55 11.79 -6.48
CA LEU A 352 -7.53 10.97 -7.18
C LEU A 352 -6.86 9.68 -7.60
N THR A 353 -7.49 8.54 -7.32
CA THR A 353 -7.09 7.24 -7.89
C THR A 353 -8.31 6.52 -8.44
N ALA A 354 -8.14 5.89 -9.58
CA ALA A 354 -9.15 5.04 -10.19
C ALA A 354 -8.47 3.83 -10.84
N GLY A 355 -9.16 2.71 -10.85
CA GLY A 355 -8.63 1.55 -11.54
C GLY A 355 -9.65 0.44 -11.69
N MET A 356 -9.25 -0.56 -12.44
CA MET A 356 -10.04 -1.76 -12.63
C MET A 356 -9.15 -2.99 -12.72
N LYS A 357 -9.71 -4.13 -12.32
CA LYS A 357 -9.16 -5.46 -12.51
C LYS A 357 -10.16 -6.30 -13.26
N TYR A 358 -9.75 -6.91 -14.37
CA TYR A 358 -10.58 -7.85 -15.13
C TYR A 358 -9.94 -9.24 -15.14
N ASN A 359 -10.65 -10.23 -14.62
CA ASN A 359 -10.22 -11.62 -14.60
C ASN A 359 -10.69 -12.33 -15.89
N PHE A 360 -9.75 -12.65 -16.79
CA PHE A 360 -10.03 -13.46 -18.00
C PHE A 360 -10.30 -14.91 -17.61
N THR A 361 -9.45 -15.43 -16.73
CA THR A 361 -9.55 -16.76 -16.12
C THR A 361 -9.29 -16.62 -14.62
N PRO A 362 -9.43 -17.65 -13.80
CA PRO A 362 -9.02 -17.62 -12.40
C PRO A 362 -7.55 -17.23 -12.18
N ASN A 363 -6.69 -17.54 -13.16
CA ASN A 363 -5.23 -17.40 -13.06
C ASN A 363 -4.66 -16.27 -13.93
N LEU A 364 -5.46 -15.66 -14.81
CA LEU A 364 -5.01 -14.61 -15.71
C LEU A 364 -5.91 -13.38 -15.57
N TYR A 365 -5.32 -12.24 -15.23
CA TYR A 365 -6.06 -10.99 -15.13
C TYR A 365 -5.24 -9.79 -15.61
N ALA A 366 -5.95 -8.78 -16.07
CA ALA A 366 -5.38 -7.48 -16.39
C ALA A 366 -5.89 -6.42 -15.43
N GLY A 367 -5.09 -5.38 -15.25
CA GLY A 367 -5.43 -4.20 -14.48
C GLY A 367 -5.15 -2.92 -15.25
N VAL A 368 -5.91 -1.89 -14.89
CA VAL A 368 -5.64 -0.51 -15.26
C VAL A 368 -5.65 0.29 -13.98
N ALA A 369 -4.66 1.16 -13.80
CA ALA A 369 -4.57 2.06 -12.67
C ALA A 369 -4.29 3.48 -13.19
N MET A 370 -4.97 4.46 -12.62
CA MET A 370 -4.79 5.87 -12.91
C MET A 370 -4.70 6.64 -11.61
N GLY A 371 -3.88 7.68 -11.58
CA GLY A 371 -3.73 8.56 -10.44
C GLY A 371 -3.46 10.00 -10.85
N GLU A 372 -3.91 10.92 -10.04
CA GLU A 372 -3.59 12.33 -10.14
C GLU A 372 -3.41 12.90 -8.73
N MET A 373 -2.33 13.65 -8.54
CA MET A 373 -2.07 14.41 -7.32
C MET A 373 -1.93 15.89 -7.68
N ARG A 374 -2.74 16.73 -7.04
CA ARG A 374 -2.70 18.19 -7.23
C ARG A 374 -2.27 18.87 -5.95
N TYR A 375 -1.34 19.79 -6.09
CA TYR A 375 -0.93 20.74 -5.07
C TYR A 375 -1.61 22.08 -5.34
N LEU A 376 -2.31 22.61 -4.35
CA LEU A 376 -3.15 23.82 -4.45
C LEU A 376 -2.75 24.82 -3.37
N PRO A 377 -1.57 25.46 -3.49
CA PRO A 377 -1.12 26.47 -2.56
C PRO A 377 -1.88 27.79 -2.78
N LYS A 378 -1.65 28.75 -1.88
CA LYS A 378 -2.01 30.15 -2.10
C LYS A 378 -1.19 30.73 -3.28
N HIS A 379 -1.43 32.00 -3.64
CA HIS A 379 -0.63 32.71 -4.64
C HIS A 379 0.87 32.83 -4.22
N GLY A 380 1.72 33.33 -5.12
CA GLY A 380 3.14 33.58 -4.82
C GLY A 380 4.05 32.36 -4.80
N VAL A 381 3.63 31.26 -5.38
CA VAL A 381 4.42 30.04 -5.48
C VAL A 381 5.51 30.18 -6.53
N ASN A 382 6.66 29.54 -6.30
CA ASN A 382 7.72 29.48 -7.30
C ASN A 382 7.22 28.83 -8.59
N ASP A 383 7.47 29.47 -9.72
CA ASP A 383 7.05 29.00 -11.04
C ASP A 383 7.53 27.57 -11.36
N ASN A 384 8.67 27.15 -10.83
CA ASN A 384 9.22 25.81 -11.03
C ASN A 384 8.69 24.77 -10.03
N GLU A 385 7.79 25.17 -9.13
CA GLU A 385 7.22 24.26 -8.13
C GLU A 385 6.23 23.29 -8.77
N TYR A 386 6.14 22.09 -8.17
CA TYR A 386 5.21 21.05 -8.57
C TYR A 386 3.75 21.52 -8.45
N LYS A 387 2.99 21.40 -9.52
CA LYS A 387 1.56 21.73 -9.58
C LYS A 387 0.68 20.51 -9.54
N TYR A 388 0.97 19.55 -10.42
CA TYR A 388 0.29 18.26 -10.42
C TYR A 388 1.11 17.18 -11.14
N GLY A 389 0.87 15.93 -10.77
CA GLY A 389 1.37 14.74 -11.44
C GLY A 389 0.24 13.83 -11.90
N LEU A 390 0.44 13.20 -13.05
CA LEU A 390 -0.43 12.17 -13.61
C LEU A 390 0.30 10.84 -13.64
N TYR A 391 -0.42 9.77 -13.33
CA TYR A 391 0.04 8.39 -13.38
C TYR A 391 -0.96 7.55 -14.16
N GLY A 392 -0.46 6.68 -15.02
CA GLY A 392 -1.27 5.68 -15.71
C GLY A 392 -0.50 4.37 -15.82
N ALA A 393 -1.16 3.26 -15.54
CA ALA A 393 -0.60 1.91 -15.64
C ALA A 393 -1.59 0.97 -16.33
N VAL A 394 -1.06 0.07 -17.14
CA VAL A 394 -1.79 -1.07 -17.71
C VAL A 394 -0.93 -2.31 -17.50
N ASN A 395 -1.51 -3.36 -16.90
CA ASN A 395 -0.76 -4.56 -16.54
C ASN A 395 -1.50 -5.85 -16.88
N LEU A 396 -0.72 -6.92 -16.94
CA LEU A 396 -1.19 -8.28 -17.10
C LEU A 396 -0.45 -9.17 -16.09
N PHE A 397 -1.20 -9.92 -15.32
CA PHE A 397 -0.68 -10.88 -14.34
C PHE A 397 -1.12 -12.29 -14.69
N TRP A 398 -0.21 -13.23 -14.54
CA TRP A 398 -0.47 -14.65 -14.69
C TRP A 398 0.01 -15.41 -13.45
N ASP A 399 -0.93 -15.99 -12.71
CA ASP A 399 -0.67 -16.92 -11.63
C ASP A 399 -0.41 -18.32 -12.24
N ILE A 400 0.85 -18.68 -12.48
CA ILE A 400 1.25 -19.97 -13.05
C ILE A 400 0.78 -21.10 -12.13
N ASN A 401 0.88 -20.88 -10.84
CA ASN A 401 0.31 -21.71 -9.78
C ASN A 401 0.05 -20.83 -8.54
N PRO A 402 -0.56 -21.34 -7.45
CA PRO A 402 -0.88 -20.52 -6.27
C PRO A 402 0.30 -19.82 -5.60
N ARG A 403 1.53 -20.22 -5.91
CA ARG A 403 2.76 -19.65 -5.32
C ARG A 403 3.58 -18.81 -6.29
N LEU A 404 3.43 -19.06 -7.59
CA LEU A 404 4.25 -18.43 -8.62
C LEU A 404 3.41 -17.52 -9.50
N GLN A 405 3.73 -16.22 -9.49
CA GLN A 405 3.10 -15.20 -10.31
C GLN A 405 4.16 -14.51 -11.17
N VAL A 406 3.83 -14.26 -12.42
CA VAL A 406 4.57 -13.39 -13.31
C VAL A 406 3.67 -12.26 -13.81
N GLY A 407 4.27 -11.16 -14.25
CA GLY A 407 3.49 -10.03 -14.77
C GLY A 407 4.33 -9.09 -15.59
N ILE A 408 3.63 -8.31 -16.42
CA ILE A 408 4.18 -7.18 -17.18
C ILE A 408 3.30 -5.97 -16.96
N GLU A 409 3.91 -4.77 -16.94
CA GLU A 409 3.20 -3.51 -16.77
C GLU A 409 3.84 -2.42 -17.61
N TYR A 410 3.00 -1.61 -18.24
CA TYR A 410 3.41 -0.36 -18.86
C TYR A 410 2.92 0.80 -18.01
N LEU A 411 3.80 1.76 -17.76
CA LEU A 411 3.57 2.95 -16.96
C LEU A 411 3.84 4.20 -17.80
N TYR A 412 2.97 5.18 -17.62
CA TYR A 412 3.13 6.54 -18.11
C TYR A 412 2.97 7.50 -16.96
N GLY A 413 3.86 8.48 -16.84
CA GLY A 413 3.78 9.57 -15.89
C GLY A 413 4.03 10.92 -16.52
N ARG A 414 3.45 11.96 -15.92
CA ARG A 414 3.69 13.35 -16.29
C ARG A 414 3.72 14.22 -15.05
N ARG A 415 4.72 15.07 -14.95
CA ARG A 415 4.80 16.16 -13.98
C ARG A 415 4.56 17.49 -14.71
N THR A 416 3.82 18.40 -14.07
CA THR A 416 3.58 19.76 -14.55
C THR A 416 3.86 20.73 -13.39
N ASN A 417 4.63 21.78 -13.66
CA ASN A 417 4.95 22.86 -12.73
C ASN A 417 4.00 24.06 -12.91
N PHE A 418 4.08 25.05 -11.99
CA PHE A 418 3.20 26.22 -12.04
C PHE A 418 3.42 27.14 -13.25
N ASN A 419 4.66 27.19 -13.79
CA ASN A 419 4.97 27.90 -15.05
C ASN A 419 4.36 27.25 -16.31
N GLY A 420 3.72 26.07 -16.17
CA GLY A 420 3.14 25.29 -17.27
C GLY A 420 4.13 24.36 -17.96
N GLU A 421 5.42 24.43 -17.62
CA GLU A 421 6.39 23.44 -18.08
C GLU A 421 6.03 22.03 -17.56
N HIS A 422 6.27 21.05 -18.38
CA HIS A 422 5.99 19.66 -18.03
C HIS A 422 6.97 18.71 -18.69
N ALA A 423 7.14 17.57 -18.08
CA ALA A 423 7.89 16.44 -18.64
C ALA A 423 7.12 15.15 -18.39
N SER A 424 7.42 14.13 -19.18
CA SER A 424 6.82 12.81 -19.07
C SER A 424 7.89 11.72 -19.00
N ALA A 425 7.53 10.59 -18.47
CA ALA A 425 8.36 9.39 -18.43
C ALA A 425 7.53 8.17 -18.74
N ASN A 426 8.16 7.17 -19.34
CA ASN A 426 7.55 5.88 -19.64
C ASN A 426 8.38 4.77 -19.01
N ARG A 427 7.72 3.72 -18.55
CA ARG A 427 8.36 2.54 -17.96
C ARG A 427 7.67 1.26 -18.40
N CYS A 428 8.44 0.23 -18.68
CA CYS A 428 7.92 -1.13 -18.78
C CYS A 428 8.53 -1.97 -17.66
N ASP A 429 7.67 -2.53 -16.81
CA ASP A 429 8.05 -3.41 -15.71
C ASP A 429 7.80 -4.88 -16.07
N ALA A 430 8.66 -5.76 -15.54
CA ALA A 430 8.48 -7.20 -15.52
C ALA A 430 8.58 -7.70 -14.08
N LEU A 431 7.67 -8.58 -13.69
CA LEU A 431 7.57 -9.18 -12.36
C LEU A 431 7.78 -10.69 -12.40
N PHE A 432 8.57 -11.17 -11.45
CA PHE A 432 8.62 -12.57 -11.04
C PHE A 432 8.45 -12.63 -9.53
N GLN A 433 7.43 -13.35 -9.03
CA GLN A 433 7.12 -13.45 -7.61
C GLN A 433 6.82 -14.88 -7.21
N PHE A 434 7.46 -15.33 -6.13
CA PHE A 434 7.23 -16.63 -5.51
C PHE A 434 6.81 -16.44 -4.05
N SER A 435 5.65 -16.98 -3.66
CA SER A 435 5.12 -16.92 -2.28
C SER A 435 5.32 -18.27 -1.57
N PHE A 436 5.74 -18.23 -0.29
CA PHE A 436 6.02 -19.43 0.53
C PHE A 436 5.49 -19.30 1.94
#